data_b7ac1c02dff763de2be03b9d987bbf76
#
_entry.id   b7ac1c02dff763de2be03b9d987bbf76
#
_cell.length_a   1.000
_cell.length_b   1.000
_cell.length_c   1.000
_cell.angle_alpha   90.00
_cell.angle_beta   90.00
_cell.angle_gamma   90.00
#
_symmetry.space_group_name_H-M   'P 1'
#
loop_
_entity.id
_entity.type
_entity.pdbx_description
1 polymer ?
#
loop_
_entity_poly.entity_id
_entity_poly.type
_entity_poly.pdbx_seq_one_letter_code
_entity_poly.pdbx_strand_id
1 'polypeptide(L)'
;MGKINSNFWCMSRRLVVVVMFVGALSQRMLGMVYDNRYMPLLQRSYITCADRPSHVRGALFAMTASQAFGQGDDFLGIPEIYGPFDLGVLTKSMGIAQMSLSPLLSELQDQKIPFRVDGHLQTQGAAFGYQQQLGDLLQLGFTWFVMRSTSRQEFFSDRNNMNFGSMLTDITLDEALREALAELGFKQNYAHQVGSSDFDLYARVGYRWDYELKCRSIDTGMRVGLLAPMGVTRCPTMPASIPFGGDGFWGMYGQVDVEVEAKEDFKVGLFARLNKRFAKTKMVRMPVTQEPSIFGVAQGNARINPGVTFIFSPYASIEGLRGGLGLRVDYTLTKHMRDSWSDARPTGCVPVNLCQAEAFSHWGSDYASFTAFYDFGKMKELRSFEPLLFFTWDIPVSLFVTERSVKTNRIMLGVEFSF
;
A
#
# COMPACT_ATOMS: atom_id res chain seq x y z
N MET A 1 -19.30 51.10 21.94
CA MET A 1 -18.76 50.84 20.59
C MET A 1 -17.83 49.66 20.66
N GLY A 2 -18.32 48.48 20.28
CA GLY A 2 -17.60 47.23 20.44
C GLY A 2 -16.51 47.07 19.37
N LYS A 3 -15.31 46.66 19.78
CA LYS A 3 -14.27 46.19 18.89
C LYS A 3 -14.71 44.90 18.24
N ILE A 4 -15.10 44.97 16.97
CA ILE A 4 -15.35 43.77 16.14
C ILE A 4 -14.03 43.08 15.94
N ASN A 5 -13.97 41.83 16.38
CA ASN A 5 -12.79 40.97 16.45
C ASN A 5 -12.18 40.76 15.05
N SER A 6 -10.99 41.32 14.79
CA SER A 6 -10.23 41.21 13.56
C SER A 6 -9.90 39.73 13.20
N ASN A 7 -9.98 38.85 14.19
CA ASN A 7 -9.72 37.42 14.02
C ASN A 7 -10.78 36.66 13.18
N PHE A 8 -12.04 37.17 13.16
CA PHE A 8 -13.12 36.55 12.38
C PHE A 8 -12.93 36.76 10.87
N TRP A 9 -12.39 37.90 10.47
CA TRP A 9 -12.09 38.20 9.06
C TRP A 9 -10.87 37.46 8.53
N CYS A 10 -9.90 37.12 9.35
CA CYS A 10 -8.73 36.34 8.97
C CYS A 10 -9.09 34.86 8.79
N MET A 11 -10.00 34.35 9.65
CA MET A 11 -10.50 32.97 9.54
C MET A 11 -11.36 32.76 8.28
N SER A 12 -12.21 33.73 7.91
CA SER A 12 -13.03 33.64 6.72
C SER A 12 -12.21 33.65 5.42
N ARG A 13 -11.15 34.46 5.33
CA ARG A 13 -10.23 34.46 4.19
C ARG A 13 -9.44 33.16 4.04
N ARG A 14 -9.00 32.55 5.16
CA ARG A 14 -8.30 31.26 5.14
C ARG A 14 -9.24 30.12 4.72
N LEU A 15 -10.48 30.14 5.20
CA LEU A 15 -11.50 29.16 4.79
C LEU A 15 -11.85 29.29 3.30
N VAL A 16 -11.96 30.50 2.77
CA VAL A 16 -12.24 30.75 1.34
C VAL A 16 -11.07 30.31 0.46
N VAL A 17 -9.81 30.50 0.89
CA VAL A 17 -8.63 30.02 0.16
C VAL A 17 -8.59 28.49 0.15
N VAL A 18 -8.89 27.84 1.27
CA VAL A 18 -8.98 26.37 1.35
C VAL A 18 -10.13 25.85 0.48
N VAL A 19 -11.29 26.47 0.52
CA VAL A 19 -12.46 26.10 -0.31
C VAL A 19 -12.20 26.38 -1.79
N MET A 20 -11.53 27.48 -2.15
CA MET A 20 -11.13 27.74 -3.54
C MET A 20 -10.03 26.78 -4.03
N PHE A 21 -9.07 26.42 -3.18
CA PHE A 21 -8.05 25.43 -3.51
C PHE A 21 -8.67 24.04 -3.69
N VAL A 22 -9.62 23.64 -2.85
CA VAL A 22 -10.41 22.41 -2.97
C VAL A 22 -11.32 22.47 -4.20
N GLY A 23 -11.93 23.63 -4.51
CA GLY A 23 -12.79 23.82 -5.67
C GLY A 23 -12.05 23.84 -7.02
N ALA A 24 -10.85 24.40 -7.08
CA ALA A 24 -10.01 24.44 -8.28
C ALA A 24 -9.35 23.10 -8.60
N LEU A 25 -9.26 22.19 -7.62
CA LEU A 25 -8.69 20.86 -7.73
C LEU A 25 -9.75 19.75 -7.87
N SER A 26 -11.01 20.10 -8.11
CA SER A 26 -12.14 19.15 -8.22
C SER A 26 -12.04 18.15 -9.39
N GLN A 27 -10.97 18.20 -10.17
CA GLN A 27 -10.65 17.14 -11.13
C GLN A 27 -9.54 16.24 -10.59
N ARG A 28 -9.92 15.19 -9.82
CA ARG A 28 -9.13 14.01 -9.43
C ARG A 28 -8.05 14.22 -8.37
N MET A 29 -8.43 14.46 -7.13
CA MET A 29 -7.54 14.43 -5.95
C MET A 29 -7.62 13.14 -5.14
N LEU A 30 -6.48 12.65 -4.62
CA LEU A 30 -6.28 11.21 -4.35
C LEU A 30 -5.22 10.95 -3.26
N GLY A 31 -5.41 10.00 -2.37
CA GLY A 31 -4.66 9.74 -1.15
C GLY A 31 -4.07 8.35 -0.89
N MET A 32 -3.62 8.05 0.31
CA MET A 32 -2.66 7.02 0.72
C MET A 32 -3.27 5.73 1.28
N VAL A 33 -2.57 4.58 1.17
CA VAL A 33 -3.01 3.29 1.70
C VAL A 33 -1.88 2.47 2.30
N TYR A 34 -2.01 2.10 3.59
CA TYR A 34 -1.15 1.13 4.28
C TYR A 34 -1.51 -0.32 3.96
N ASP A 35 -2.71 -0.58 3.45
CA ASP A 35 -3.25 -1.90 3.18
C ASP A 35 -2.95 -2.39 1.75
N ASN A 36 -1.74 -2.13 1.26
CA ASN A 36 -1.26 -2.59 -0.03
C ASN A 36 -0.04 -3.49 0.14
N ARG A 37 -0.18 -4.79 -0.19
CA ARG A 37 0.90 -5.77 -0.05
C ARG A 37 2.06 -5.64 -1.05
N TYR A 38 1.90 -4.79 -2.09
CA TYR A 38 2.95 -4.51 -3.06
C TYR A 38 3.80 -3.32 -2.65
N MET A 39 3.15 -2.29 -2.14
CA MET A 39 3.75 -0.99 -1.88
C MET A 39 3.13 -0.38 -0.63
N PRO A 40 3.51 -0.83 0.57
CA PRO A 40 3.04 -0.18 1.78
C PRO A 40 3.63 1.24 1.81
N LEU A 41 2.75 2.22 1.63
CA LEU A 41 3.12 3.63 1.67
C LEU A 41 3.09 4.08 3.12
N LEU A 42 4.23 4.00 3.77
CA LEU A 42 4.39 4.37 5.17
C LEU A 42 4.45 5.89 5.28
N GLN A 43 3.48 6.47 5.99
CA GLN A 43 3.48 7.89 6.29
C GLN A 43 3.69 8.10 7.79
N ARG A 44 4.53 9.04 8.11
CA ARG A 44 4.75 9.45 9.49
C ARG A 44 3.65 10.34 9.97
N SER A 45 3.23 10.11 11.20
CA SER A 45 2.45 11.07 11.95
C SER A 45 3.41 12.13 12.50
N TYR A 46 3.15 13.37 12.19
CA TYR A 46 3.78 14.48 12.88
C TYR A 46 2.79 15.06 13.88
N ILE A 47 3.28 15.35 15.05
CA ILE A 47 2.55 16.06 16.07
C ILE A 47 2.87 17.51 15.88
N THR A 48 1.86 18.31 15.59
CA THR A 48 2.02 19.75 15.38
C THR A 48 2.26 20.48 16.71
N CYS A 49 3.23 21.37 16.75
CA CYS A 49 3.35 22.31 17.85
C CYS A 49 2.21 23.34 17.79
N ALA A 50 1.67 23.73 18.94
CA ALA A 50 0.58 24.72 19.03
C ALA A 50 0.93 26.08 18.37
N ASP A 51 2.21 26.42 18.33
CA ASP A 51 2.71 27.68 17.75
C ASP A 51 2.62 27.75 16.23
N ARG A 52 2.41 26.60 15.55
CA ARG A 52 2.36 26.48 14.08
C ARG A 52 1.26 25.55 13.63
N PRO A 53 0.09 26.11 13.37
CA PRO A 53 -1.10 25.30 13.14
C PRO A 53 -1.15 24.61 11.79
N SER A 54 -0.33 25.02 10.82
CA SER A 54 -0.42 24.51 9.45
C SER A 54 0.87 23.81 9.03
N HIS A 55 0.76 22.62 8.44
CA HIS A 55 1.87 21.87 7.88
C HIS A 55 1.56 21.43 6.46
N VAL A 56 2.48 21.70 5.54
CA VAL A 56 2.47 21.20 4.15
C VAL A 56 3.69 20.33 3.94
N ARG A 57 3.49 19.17 3.37
CA ARG A 57 4.55 18.22 3.06
C ARG A 57 4.52 17.83 1.60
N GLY A 58 5.69 17.85 0.97
CA GLY A 58 5.92 17.33 -0.37
C GLY A 58 7.12 16.38 -0.36
N ALA A 59 7.03 15.25 -1.06
CA ALA A 59 8.14 14.32 -1.16
C ALA A 59 8.14 13.60 -2.51
N LEU A 60 9.32 13.28 -3.01
CA LEU A 60 9.54 12.38 -4.13
C LEU A 60 9.98 11.03 -3.58
N PHE A 61 9.56 9.94 -4.21
CA PHE A 61 9.95 8.60 -3.80
C PHE A 61 10.22 7.69 -5.00
N ALA A 62 11.07 6.70 -4.76
CA ALA A 62 11.31 5.60 -5.67
C ALA A 62 11.24 4.29 -4.89
N MET A 63 10.67 3.26 -5.52
CA MET A 63 10.51 1.93 -4.97
C MET A 63 10.93 0.88 -5.98
N THR A 64 11.53 -0.21 -5.49
CA THR A 64 11.88 -1.36 -6.33
C THR A 64 11.70 -2.65 -5.55
N ALA A 65 11.29 -3.70 -6.25
CA ALA A 65 11.21 -5.05 -5.74
C ALA A 65 11.43 -6.07 -6.84
N SER A 66 12.07 -7.19 -6.51
CA SER A 66 12.23 -8.36 -7.40
C SER A 66 11.75 -9.65 -6.75
N GLN A 67 11.45 -9.63 -5.47
CA GLN A 67 11.06 -10.78 -4.67
C GLN A 67 9.89 -10.45 -3.76
N ALA A 68 9.26 -11.49 -3.25
CA ALA A 68 8.25 -11.41 -2.19
C ALA A 68 8.64 -12.36 -1.05
N PHE A 69 8.08 -12.14 0.11
CA PHE A 69 8.18 -13.04 1.25
C PHE A 69 7.10 -14.13 1.13
N GLY A 70 7.50 -15.38 1.31
CA GLY A 70 6.64 -16.53 1.40
C GLY A 70 6.05 -16.74 2.80
N GLN A 71 5.76 -17.98 3.13
CA GLN A 71 5.48 -18.40 4.50
C GLN A 71 6.80 -18.86 5.14
N GLY A 72 7.17 -18.28 6.30
CA GLY A 72 8.47 -18.51 6.93
C GLY A 72 9.56 -17.67 6.27
N ASP A 73 10.76 -18.25 6.11
CA ASP A 73 11.95 -17.55 5.59
C ASP A 73 12.12 -17.71 4.06
N ASP A 74 11.13 -18.26 3.37
CA ASP A 74 11.21 -18.49 1.94
C ASP A 74 10.98 -17.20 1.14
N PHE A 75 11.73 -17.05 0.04
CA PHE A 75 11.53 -16.00 -0.94
C PHE A 75 10.79 -16.55 -2.15
N LEU A 76 9.77 -15.81 -2.58
CA LEU A 76 8.92 -16.13 -3.71
C LEU A 76 9.09 -15.09 -4.82
N GLY A 77 8.68 -15.43 -6.03
CA GLY A 77 8.39 -14.45 -7.06
C GLY A 77 7.19 -13.58 -6.68
N ILE A 78 7.18 -12.33 -7.15
CA ILE A 78 6.10 -11.38 -6.81
C ILE A 78 4.70 -11.92 -7.12
N PRO A 79 4.43 -12.59 -8.27
CA PRO A 79 3.11 -13.16 -8.55
C PRO A 79 2.75 -14.36 -7.67
N GLU A 80 3.72 -15.08 -7.14
CA GLU A 80 3.52 -16.31 -6.34
C GLU A 80 2.90 -16.03 -4.95
N ILE A 81 2.79 -14.78 -4.54
CA ILE A 81 2.03 -14.38 -3.35
C ILE A 81 0.53 -14.77 -3.44
N TYR A 82 0.03 -15.07 -4.64
CA TYR A 82 -1.34 -15.55 -4.91
C TYR A 82 -1.44 -17.06 -5.02
N GLY A 83 -0.36 -17.77 -4.81
CA GLY A 83 -0.24 -19.22 -4.91
C GLY A 83 0.74 -19.66 -5.99
N PRO A 84 1.20 -20.92 -5.93
CA PRO A 84 2.09 -21.49 -6.91
C PRO A 84 1.40 -21.58 -8.27
N PHE A 85 2.15 -21.40 -9.35
CA PHE A 85 1.67 -21.53 -10.72
C PHE A 85 2.03 -22.91 -11.26
N ASP A 86 1.02 -23.65 -11.76
CA ASP A 86 1.17 -24.94 -12.42
C ASP A 86 0.37 -24.92 -13.71
N LEU A 87 1.04 -25.17 -14.86
CA LEU A 87 0.40 -25.14 -16.17
C LEU A 87 -0.63 -26.26 -16.35
N GLY A 88 -0.38 -27.44 -15.78
CA GLY A 88 -1.33 -28.56 -15.83
C GLY A 88 -2.61 -28.25 -15.03
N VAL A 89 -2.49 -27.59 -13.87
CA VAL A 89 -3.65 -27.11 -13.10
C VAL A 89 -4.43 -26.06 -13.91
N LEU A 90 -3.73 -25.16 -14.57
CA LEU A 90 -4.35 -24.11 -15.40
C LEU A 90 -5.11 -24.71 -16.58
N THR A 91 -4.48 -25.61 -17.35
CA THR A 91 -5.10 -26.26 -18.52
C THR A 91 -6.29 -27.12 -18.12
N LYS A 92 -6.21 -27.81 -16.98
CA LYS A 92 -7.35 -28.54 -16.40
C LYS A 92 -8.52 -27.62 -16.07
N SER A 93 -8.23 -26.45 -15.45
CA SER A 93 -9.26 -25.45 -15.17
C SER A 93 -9.89 -24.87 -16.43
N MET A 94 -9.10 -24.67 -17.50
CA MET A 94 -9.59 -24.26 -18.83
C MET A 94 -10.52 -25.31 -19.43
N GLY A 95 -10.18 -26.59 -19.30
CA GLY A 95 -11.04 -27.70 -19.74
C GLY A 95 -12.37 -27.74 -18.99
N ILE A 96 -12.38 -27.58 -17.67
CA ILE A 96 -13.59 -27.45 -16.85
C ILE A 96 -14.44 -26.26 -17.28
N ALA A 97 -13.80 -25.16 -17.64
CA ALA A 97 -14.45 -23.94 -18.14
C ALA A 97 -14.93 -24.07 -19.60
N GLN A 98 -14.76 -25.23 -20.23
CA GLN A 98 -15.14 -25.51 -21.64
C GLN A 98 -14.52 -24.52 -22.63
N MET A 99 -13.30 -24.05 -22.36
CA MET A 99 -12.53 -23.25 -23.30
C MET A 99 -11.99 -24.12 -24.44
N SER A 100 -11.77 -23.55 -25.62
CA SER A 100 -11.11 -24.22 -26.71
C SER A 100 -9.66 -24.51 -26.33
N LEU A 101 -9.29 -25.79 -26.27
CA LEU A 101 -7.92 -26.20 -26.00
C LEU A 101 -7.31 -26.78 -27.28
N SER A 102 -6.09 -26.40 -27.58
CA SER A 102 -5.30 -27.07 -28.60
C SER A 102 -4.98 -28.51 -28.20
N PRO A 103 -4.62 -29.40 -29.12
CA PRO A 103 -4.17 -30.76 -28.80
C PRO A 103 -3.04 -30.76 -27.75
N LEU A 104 -2.09 -29.83 -27.87
CA LEU A 104 -0.97 -29.68 -26.93
C LEU A 104 -1.46 -29.37 -25.52
N LEU A 105 -2.34 -28.38 -25.35
CA LEU A 105 -2.89 -28.00 -24.04
C LEU A 105 -3.77 -29.10 -23.43
N SER A 106 -4.48 -29.87 -24.28
CA SER A 106 -5.34 -30.97 -23.80
C SER A 106 -4.53 -32.13 -23.21
N GLU A 107 -3.33 -32.41 -23.73
CA GLU A 107 -2.42 -33.44 -23.21
C GLU A 107 -1.81 -33.07 -21.85
N LEU A 108 -1.79 -31.77 -21.49
CA LEU A 108 -1.17 -31.30 -20.25
C LEU A 108 -2.12 -31.29 -19.04
N GLN A 109 -3.43 -31.54 -19.23
CA GLN A 109 -4.44 -31.34 -18.17
C GLN A 109 -4.24 -32.18 -16.90
N ASP A 110 -3.67 -33.39 -17.02
CA ASP A 110 -3.45 -34.29 -15.89
C ASP A 110 -1.98 -34.40 -15.48
N GLN A 111 -1.15 -33.51 -16.02
CA GLN A 111 0.28 -33.45 -15.70
C GLN A 111 0.56 -32.39 -14.67
N LYS A 112 1.57 -32.60 -13.83
CA LYS A 112 2.07 -31.60 -12.89
C LYS A 112 3.22 -30.86 -13.53
N ILE A 113 2.98 -29.56 -13.88
CA ILE A 113 3.93 -28.73 -14.62
C ILE A 113 4.14 -27.43 -13.87
N PRO A 114 4.91 -27.46 -12.76
CA PRO A 114 5.14 -26.25 -11.98
C PRO A 114 6.04 -25.28 -12.73
N PHE A 115 5.68 -23.98 -12.65
CA PHE A 115 6.48 -22.86 -13.10
C PHE A 115 6.79 -21.97 -11.91
N ARG A 116 8.00 -21.50 -11.83
CA ARG A 116 8.35 -20.37 -10.99
C ARG A 116 8.02 -19.08 -11.75
N VAL A 117 7.36 -18.14 -11.10
CA VAL A 117 6.97 -16.88 -11.71
C VAL A 117 7.70 -15.75 -11.02
N ASP A 118 8.81 -15.32 -11.58
CA ASP A 118 9.55 -14.17 -11.09
C ASP A 118 8.84 -12.87 -11.48
N GLY A 119 8.99 -11.85 -10.66
CA GLY A 119 8.42 -10.53 -10.88
C GLY A 119 9.42 -9.42 -10.64
N HIS A 120 9.29 -8.34 -11.38
CA HIS A 120 10.03 -7.11 -11.14
C HIS A 120 9.06 -5.94 -11.04
N LEU A 121 9.21 -5.14 -9.99
CA LEU A 121 8.40 -3.96 -9.72
C LEU A 121 9.31 -2.75 -9.56
N GLN A 122 9.03 -1.70 -10.31
CA GLN A 122 9.68 -0.41 -10.17
C GLN A 122 8.63 0.69 -10.16
N THR A 123 8.65 1.54 -9.14
CA THR A 123 7.69 2.63 -8.98
C THR A 123 8.41 3.91 -8.60
N GLN A 124 7.96 5.01 -9.18
CA GLN A 124 8.42 6.37 -8.87
C GLN A 124 7.20 7.26 -8.69
N GLY A 125 7.28 8.22 -7.78
CA GLY A 125 6.15 9.09 -7.53
C GLY A 125 6.44 10.27 -6.64
N ALA A 126 5.38 11.01 -6.37
CA ALA A 126 5.36 12.13 -5.46
C ALA A 126 4.27 11.93 -4.40
N ALA A 127 4.58 12.31 -3.18
CA ALA A 127 3.68 12.31 -2.03
C ALA A 127 3.38 13.75 -1.61
N PHE A 128 2.14 14.03 -1.27
CA PHE A 128 1.68 15.32 -0.77
C PHE A 128 0.88 15.12 0.52
N GLY A 129 1.03 16.03 1.45
CA GLY A 129 0.28 16.02 2.69
C GLY A 129 -0.01 17.44 3.15
N TYR A 130 -1.15 17.63 3.76
CA TYR A 130 -1.53 18.85 4.47
C TYR A 130 -2.15 18.47 5.80
N GLN A 131 -1.83 19.26 6.82
CA GLN A 131 -2.39 19.14 8.15
C GLN A 131 -2.63 20.53 8.71
N GLN A 132 -3.81 20.72 9.31
CA GLN A 132 -4.24 21.96 9.94
C GLN A 132 -4.68 21.67 11.36
N GLN A 133 -4.11 22.36 12.32
CA GLN A 133 -4.60 22.37 13.70
C GLN A 133 -5.73 23.40 13.84
N LEU A 134 -6.82 23.00 14.45
CA LEU A 134 -8.00 23.81 14.74
C LEU A 134 -8.19 23.87 16.27
N GLY A 135 -7.61 24.92 16.89
CA GLY A 135 -7.53 25.00 18.34
C GLY A 135 -6.52 24.02 18.94
N ASP A 136 -6.63 23.73 20.23
CA ASP A 136 -5.62 22.97 20.97
C ASP A 136 -5.76 21.45 20.84
N LEU A 137 -6.93 20.96 20.41
CA LEU A 137 -7.26 19.55 20.47
C LEU A 137 -7.47 18.91 19.09
N LEU A 138 -7.98 19.65 18.12
CA LEU A 138 -8.44 19.11 16.84
C LEU A 138 -7.45 19.39 15.72
N GLN A 139 -7.11 18.38 14.95
CA GLN A 139 -6.34 18.49 13.72
C GLN A 139 -7.11 17.87 12.58
N LEU A 140 -7.11 18.52 11.42
CA LEU A 140 -7.61 17.97 10.18
C LEU A 140 -6.47 17.83 9.20
N GLY A 141 -6.50 16.78 8.38
CA GLY A 141 -5.45 16.63 7.37
C GLY A 141 -5.83 15.67 6.28
N PHE A 142 -5.02 15.72 5.24
CA PHE A 142 -5.11 14.76 4.15
C PHE A 142 -3.74 14.37 3.64
N THR A 143 -3.68 13.24 2.96
CA THR A 143 -2.50 12.76 2.25
C THR A 143 -2.84 12.15 0.91
N TRP A 144 -1.86 12.26 -0.02
CA TRP A 144 -2.04 11.90 -1.41
C TRP A 144 -0.73 11.54 -2.09
N PHE A 145 -0.80 10.56 -3.04
CA PHE A 145 0.33 10.12 -3.84
C PHE A 145 -0.04 10.05 -5.32
N VAL A 146 0.90 10.41 -6.16
CA VAL A 146 0.88 10.18 -7.61
C VAL A 146 2.08 9.33 -7.94
N MET A 147 1.89 8.33 -8.78
CA MET A 147 3.00 7.45 -9.11
C MET A 147 2.87 6.86 -10.51
N ARG A 148 4.02 6.47 -11.02
CA ARG A 148 4.20 5.65 -12.20
C ARG A 148 4.82 4.34 -11.76
N SER A 149 4.23 3.24 -12.17
CA SER A 149 4.71 1.90 -11.86
C SER A 149 4.89 1.08 -13.13
N THR A 150 5.99 0.34 -13.19
CA THR A 150 6.25 -0.68 -14.19
C THR A 150 6.42 -2.01 -13.47
N SER A 151 5.63 -2.99 -13.83
CA SER A 151 5.70 -4.35 -13.30
C SER A 151 5.86 -5.34 -14.45
N ARG A 152 6.72 -6.33 -14.29
CA ARG A 152 6.99 -7.38 -15.27
C ARG A 152 6.92 -8.74 -14.58
N GLN A 153 6.50 -9.76 -15.32
CA GLN A 153 6.45 -11.15 -14.90
C GLN A 153 7.23 -12.01 -15.89
N GLU A 154 8.00 -12.96 -15.37
CA GLU A 154 8.78 -13.92 -16.15
C GLU A 154 8.50 -15.32 -15.60
N PHE A 155 8.25 -16.27 -16.50
CA PHE A 155 7.94 -17.63 -16.16
C PHE A 155 9.16 -18.52 -16.43
N PHE A 156 9.49 -19.35 -15.45
CA PHE A 156 10.59 -20.32 -15.57
C PHE A 156 10.07 -21.70 -15.24
N SER A 157 10.28 -22.66 -16.11
CA SER A 157 9.93 -24.07 -15.85
C SER A 157 10.76 -24.63 -14.71
N ASP A 158 10.13 -25.21 -13.69
CA ASP A 158 10.84 -25.88 -12.58
C ASP A 158 11.12 -27.35 -12.93
N ARG A 159 12.20 -27.58 -13.65
CA ARG A 159 12.61 -28.90 -14.14
C ARG A 159 12.93 -29.91 -13.04
N ASN A 160 13.37 -29.47 -11.88
CA ASN A 160 13.81 -30.37 -10.82
C ASN A 160 12.64 -31.19 -10.23
N ASN A 161 11.42 -30.72 -10.42
CA ASN A 161 10.18 -31.34 -9.95
C ASN A 161 9.37 -32.02 -11.05
N MET A 162 9.91 -32.14 -12.29
CA MET A 162 9.20 -32.73 -13.43
C MET A 162 9.69 -34.14 -13.72
N ASN A 163 8.82 -35.13 -13.57
CA ASN A 163 9.03 -36.50 -14.03
C ASN A 163 8.50 -36.65 -15.46
N PHE A 164 9.01 -35.90 -16.41
CA PHE A 164 8.65 -36.09 -17.81
C PHE A 164 9.57 -37.08 -18.50
N GLY A 165 8.96 -38.06 -19.14
CA GLY A 165 9.63 -38.80 -20.21
C GLY A 165 10.06 -37.80 -21.31
N SER A 166 11.08 -38.15 -22.07
CA SER A 166 11.84 -37.35 -23.04
C SER A 166 11.05 -36.59 -24.14
N MET A 167 9.74 -36.46 -24.04
CA MET A 167 8.89 -35.93 -25.12
C MET A 167 8.61 -34.43 -25.07
N LEU A 168 8.70 -33.78 -23.89
CA LEU A 168 8.45 -32.34 -23.78
C LEU A 168 9.78 -31.58 -23.66
N THR A 169 10.02 -30.73 -24.64
CA THR A 169 11.17 -29.81 -24.63
C THR A 169 10.76 -28.48 -23.98
N ASP A 170 11.72 -27.68 -23.54
CA ASP A 170 11.43 -26.33 -23.02
C ASP A 170 10.67 -25.45 -24.01
N ILE A 171 11.01 -25.59 -25.28
CA ILE A 171 10.38 -24.80 -26.37
C ILE A 171 8.88 -25.13 -26.42
N THR A 172 8.51 -26.38 -26.31
CA THR A 172 7.10 -26.80 -26.32
C THR A 172 6.34 -26.36 -25.07
N LEU A 173 6.98 -26.34 -23.90
CA LEU A 173 6.36 -25.84 -22.66
C LEU A 173 6.16 -24.32 -22.69
N ASP A 174 7.12 -23.57 -23.22
CA ASP A 174 6.99 -22.11 -23.37
C ASP A 174 5.92 -21.74 -24.42
N GLU A 175 5.78 -22.54 -25.49
CA GLU A 175 4.71 -22.37 -26.46
C GLU A 175 3.34 -22.66 -25.83
N ALA A 176 3.20 -23.77 -25.11
CA ALA A 176 2.00 -24.14 -24.40
C ALA A 176 1.58 -23.07 -23.38
N LEU A 177 2.53 -22.54 -22.62
CA LEU A 177 2.27 -21.47 -21.66
C LEU A 177 1.78 -20.20 -22.36
N ARG A 178 2.43 -19.78 -23.45
CA ARG A 178 2.01 -18.58 -24.22
C ARG A 178 0.62 -18.77 -24.79
N GLU A 179 0.32 -19.95 -25.34
CA GLU A 179 -0.99 -20.29 -25.86
C GLU A 179 -2.05 -20.25 -24.78
N ALA A 180 -1.82 -20.89 -23.62
CA ALA A 180 -2.75 -20.87 -22.49
C ALA A 180 -3.02 -19.45 -21.99
N LEU A 181 -2.00 -18.63 -21.87
CA LEU A 181 -2.16 -17.22 -21.45
C LEU A 181 -2.89 -16.38 -22.51
N ALA A 182 -2.68 -16.65 -23.81
CA ALA A 182 -3.38 -15.97 -24.89
C ALA A 182 -4.87 -16.34 -24.91
N GLU A 183 -5.23 -17.63 -24.73
CA GLU A 183 -6.62 -18.09 -24.62
C GLU A 183 -7.33 -17.46 -23.42
N LEU A 184 -6.62 -17.22 -22.32
CA LEU A 184 -7.14 -16.47 -21.18
C LEU A 184 -7.29 -14.97 -21.46
N GLY A 185 -6.89 -14.48 -22.64
CA GLY A 185 -6.94 -13.07 -23.03
C GLY A 185 -5.87 -12.20 -22.38
N PHE A 186 -4.77 -12.78 -21.92
CA PHE A 186 -3.61 -12.02 -21.46
C PHE A 186 -2.74 -11.62 -22.66
N LYS A 187 -2.61 -10.31 -22.84
CA LYS A 187 -1.88 -9.75 -23.99
C LYS A 187 -0.40 -9.55 -23.74
N GLN A 188 -0.02 -9.33 -22.48
CA GLN A 188 1.33 -8.92 -22.10
C GLN A 188 1.70 -9.42 -20.70
N ASN A 189 2.97 -9.76 -20.52
CA ASN A 189 3.57 -10.12 -19.23
C ASN A 189 4.09 -8.91 -18.43
N TYR A 190 3.85 -7.70 -18.89
CA TYR A 190 4.21 -6.46 -18.22
C TYR A 190 3.02 -5.50 -18.13
N ALA A 191 3.04 -4.63 -17.13
CA ALA A 191 2.09 -3.53 -16.97
C ALA A 191 2.84 -2.23 -16.72
N HIS A 192 2.44 -1.20 -17.44
CA HIS A 192 2.87 0.18 -17.22
C HIS A 192 1.65 0.99 -16.80
N GLN A 193 1.67 1.49 -15.57
CA GLN A 193 0.53 2.18 -14.99
C GLN A 193 0.98 3.55 -14.47
N VAL A 194 0.18 4.57 -14.72
CA VAL A 194 0.37 5.92 -14.19
C VAL A 194 -0.93 6.36 -13.57
N GLY A 195 -0.88 6.91 -12.38
CA GLY A 195 -2.05 7.39 -11.68
C GLY A 195 -1.74 7.71 -10.23
N SER A 196 -2.77 7.70 -9.47
CA SER A 196 -2.78 8.10 -8.07
C SER A 196 -3.11 6.92 -7.17
N SER A 197 -2.85 7.09 -5.88
CA SER A 197 -3.36 6.23 -4.82
C SER A 197 -4.73 6.70 -4.33
N ASP A 198 -5.29 6.02 -3.34
CA ASP A 198 -6.53 6.46 -2.67
C ASP A 198 -6.30 7.76 -1.87
N PHE A 199 -7.37 8.50 -1.58
CA PHE A 199 -7.35 9.73 -0.78
C PHE A 199 -7.56 9.43 0.70
N ASP A 200 -6.61 9.79 1.55
CA ASP A 200 -6.70 9.69 3.00
C ASP A 200 -7.09 11.06 3.58
N LEU A 201 -8.31 11.17 4.06
CA LEU A 201 -8.81 12.33 4.80
C LEU A 201 -8.98 11.94 6.25
N TYR A 202 -8.46 12.73 7.18
CA TYR A 202 -8.52 12.39 8.58
C TYR A 202 -8.75 13.59 9.51
N ALA A 203 -9.30 13.26 10.67
CA ALA A 203 -9.35 14.12 11.83
C ALA A 203 -8.62 13.45 13.00
N ARG A 204 -7.82 14.20 13.74
CA ARG A 204 -7.15 13.77 14.97
C ARG A 204 -7.60 14.64 16.11
N VAL A 205 -7.95 14.01 17.22
CA VAL A 205 -8.15 14.65 18.50
C VAL A 205 -7.02 14.21 19.41
N GLY A 206 -6.26 15.13 19.97
CA GLY A 206 -5.12 14.81 20.80
C GLY A 206 -4.84 15.93 21.80
N TYR A 207 -4.09 15.58 22.81
CA TYR A 207 -3.68 16.52 23.84
C TYR A 207 -2.23 16.27 24.24
N ARG A 208 -1.50 17.36 24.48
CA ARG A 208 -0.11 17.36 24.94
C ARG A 208 -0.06 17.85 26.39
N TRP A 209 0.58 17.06 27.24
CA TRP A 209 0.93 17.42 28.61
C TRP A 209 2.41 17.76 28.67
N ASP A 210 2.74 18.94 29.15
CA ASP A 210 4.12 19.36 29.40
C ASP A 210 4.47 19.15 30.87
N TYR A 211 5.66 18.63 31.13
CA TYR A 211 6.18 18.31 32.47
C TYR A 211 7.54 18.98 32.67
N GLU A 212 7.79 19.45 33.92
CA GLU A 212 9.06 20.07 34.28
C GLU A 212 10.14 19.08 34.73
N LEU A 213 9.74 17.84 35.10
CA LEU A 213 10.62 16.85 35.71
C LEU A 213 10.63 15.54 34.92
N LYS A 214 11.80 14.92 34.71
CA LYS A 214 12.08 13.61 34.12
C LYS A 214 11.61 13.36 32.67
N CYS A 215 10.40 13.76 32.33
CA CYS A 215 9.81 13.67 31.00
C CYS A 215 9.37 15.09 30.61
N ARG A 216 9.69 15.57 29.41
CA ARG A 216 9.33 16.94 29.01
C ARG A 216 7.90 17.07 28.56
N SER A 217 7.45 16.15 27.73
CA SER A 217 6.07 16.16 27.27
C SER A 217 5.58 14.75 26.92
N ILE A 218 4.28 14.58 27.05
CA ILE A 218 3.56 13.41 26.57
C ILE A 218 2.45 13.93 25.66
N ASP A 219 2.44 13.50 24.42
CA ASP A 219 1.35 13.76 23.47
C ASP A 219 0.60 12.44 23.21
N THR A 220 -0.71 12.48 23.32
CA THR A 220 -1.56 11.34 22.99
C THR A 220 -2.69 11.80 22.10
N GLY A 221 -3.05 10.97 21.13
CA GLY A 221 -4.13 11.29 20.22
C GLY A 221 -4.87 10.10 19.68
N MET A 222 -6.05 10.39 19.19
CA MET A 222 -6.88 9.47 18.46
C MET A 222 -7.21 10.08 17.09
N ARG A 223 -7.00 9.31 16.04
CA ARG A 223 -7.27 9.72 14.66
C ARG A 223 -8.34 8.81 14.05
N VAL A 224 -9.27 9.42 13.33
CA VAL A 224 -10.24 8.72 12.50
C VAL A 224 -10.08 9.22 11.07
N GLY A 225 -10.08 8.33 10.11
CA GLY A 225 -9.91 8.70 8.71
C GLY A 225 -10.78 7.91 7.75
N LEU A 226 -10.97 8.52 6.60
CA LEU A 226 -11.73 7.99 5.47
C LEU A 226 -10.78 7.77 4.28
N LEU A 227 -10.85 6.58 3.69
CA LEU A 227 -10.06 6.18 2.53
C LEU A 227 -10.95 6.15 1.30
N ALA A 228 -10.87 7.20 0.46
CA ALA A 228 -11.64 7.28 -0.77
C ALA A 228 -10.91 6.51 -1.91
N PRO A 229 -11.59 5.60 -2.63
CA PRO A 229 -10.98 4.71 -3.62
C PRO A 229 -10.80 5.40 -4.96
N MET A 230 -9.82 6.26 -5.05
CA MET A 230 -9.51 6.99 -6.25
C MET A 230 -8.23 6.46 -6.93
N GLY A 231 -7.61 5.46 -6.33
CA GLY A 231 -6.40 4.80 -6.83
C GLY A 231 -6.62 3.95 -8.08
N VAL A 232 -5.53 3.74 -8.82
CA VAL A 232 -5.52 2.78 -9.93
C VAL A 232 -5.85 1.40 -9.39
N THR A 233 -6.83 0.74 -10.02
CA THR A 233 -7.24 -0.62 -9.68
C THR A 233 -6.52 -1.65 -10.53
N ARG A 234 -6.47 -2.89 -10.05
CA ARG A 234 -5.95 -4.02 -10.83
C ARG A 234 -6.81 -4.26 -12.07
N CYS A 235 -6.16 -4.53 -13.20
CA CYS A 235 -6.80 -4.92 -14.45
C CYS A 235 -6.87 -6.46 -14.55
N PRO A 236 -8.05 -7.08 -14.69
CA PRO A 236 -8.18 -8.54 -14.79
C PRO A 236 -7.52 -9.15 -16.04
N THR A 237 -7.29 -8.36 -17.10
CA THR A 237 -6.65 -8.83 -18.34
C THR A 237 -5.13 -8.61 -18.34
N MET A 238 -4.58 -7.99 -17.30
CA MET A 238 -3.14 -7.75 -17.12
C MET A 238 -2.70 -8.25 -15.75
N PRO A 239 -2.27 -9.53 -15.61
CA PRO A 239 -1.89 -10.10 -14.33
C PRO A 239 -0.72 -9.38 -13.65
N ALA A 240 0.16 -8.75 -14.44
CA ALA A 240 1.23 -7.89 -13.92
C ALA A 240 0.74 -6.55 -13.35
N SER A 241 -0.54 -6.15 -13.55
CA SER A 241 -1.06 -4.90 -13.01
C SER A 241 -1.15 -4.94 -11.48
N ILE A 242 -0.81 -3.83 -10.84
CA ILE A 242 -0.84 -3.67 -9.38
C ILE A 242 -1.79 -2.54 -9.00
N PRO A 243 -2.51 -2.65 -7.87
CA PRO A 243 -3.31 -1.53 -7.39
C PRO A 243 -2.44 -0.48 -6.72
N PHE A 244 -2.74 0.81 -6.92
CA PHE A 244 -2.02 1.91 -6.26
C PHE A 244 -2.64 2.30 -4.91
N GLY A 245 -3.60 1.54 -4.43
CA GLY A 245 -4.31 1.75 -3.20
C GLY A 245 -5.03 0.50 -2.77
N GLY A 246 -6.18 0.64 -2.14
CA GLY A 246 -7.07 -0.44 -1.74
C GLY A 246 -7.92 -0.99 -2.87
N ASP A 247 -7.43 -1.01 -4.10
CA ASP A 247 -8.03 -1.69 -5.26
C ASP A 247 -9.50 -1.32 -5.54
N GLY A 248 -9.85 -0.04 -5.30
CA GLY A 248 -11.16 0.52 -5.58
C GLY A 248 -12.20 0.33 -4.47
N PHE A 249 -11.79 -0.08 -3.28
CA PHE A 249 -12.68 -0.19 -2.10
C PHE A 249 -12.62 1.08 -1.24
N TRP A 250 -13.80 1.61 -0.88
CA TRP A 250 -13.91 2.59 0.20
C TRP A 250 -13.44 2.00 1.51
N GLY A 251 -12.88 2.80 2.39
CA GLY A 251 -12.46 2.34 3.69
C GLY A 251 -12.49 3.42 4.75
N MET A 252 -12.42 2.99 6.00
CA MET A 252 -12.25 3.85 7.15
C MET A 252 -11.21 3.26 8.09
N TYR A 253 -10.65 4.09 8.95
CA TYR A 253 -9.74 3.63 9.96
C TYR A 253 -9.85 4.41 11.27
N GLY A 254 -9.48 3.74 12.35
CA GLY A 254 -9.17 4.33 13.64
C GLY A 254 -7.69 4.14 13.96
N GLN A 255 -7.05 5.15 14.54
CA GLN A 255 -5.66 5.12 14.96
C GLN A 255 -5.54 5.76 16.33
N VAL A 256 -4.71 5.20 17.18
CA VAL A 256 -4.24 5.83 18.42
C VAL A 256 -2.76 6.06 18.34
N ASP A 257 -2.28 7.18 18.85
CA ASP A 257 -0.87 7.54 18.86
C ASP A 257 -0.46 8.09 20.23
N VAL A 258 0.78 7.79 20.61
CA VAL A 258 1.42 8.30 21.82
C VAL A 258 2.85 8.66 21.48
N GLU A 259 3.29 9.85 21.88
CA GLU A 259 4.69 10.29 21.80
C GLU A 259 5.12 10.84 23.16
N VAL A 260 6.29 10.44 23.60
CA VAL A 260 6.92 10.87 24.84
C VAL A 260 8.24 11.53 24.54
N GLU A 261 8.40 12.79 24.87
CA GLU A 261 9.69 13.47 24.89
C GLU A 261 10.39 13.19 26.22
N ALA A 262 11.23 12.15 26.24
CA ALA A 262 11.86 11.68 27.47
C ALA A 262 12.98 12.60 27.95
N LYS A 263 13.71 13.20 27.03
CA LYS A 263 14.73 14.25 27.24
C LYS A 263 14.64 15.25 26.12
N GLU A 264 15.34 16.39 26.31
CA GLU A 264 15.50 17.38 25.24
C GLU A 264 15.97 16.69 23.96
N ASP A 265 15.24 16.91 22.89
CA ASP A 265 15.50 16.36 21.57
C ASP A 265 15.44 14.81 21.45
N PHE A 266 15.04 14.08 22.49
CA PHE A 266 14.86 12.63 22.42
C PHE A 266 13.40 12.23 22.61
N LYS A 267 12.79 11.72 21.55
CA LYS A 267 11.38 11.31 21.52
C LYS A 267 11.24 9.83 21.23
N VAL A 268 10.32 9.20 21.92
CA VAL A 268 9.89 7.83 21.67
C VAL A 268 8.38 7.83 21.50
N GLY A 269 7.89 7.14 20.52
CA GLY A 269 6.45 7.08 20.29
C GLY A 269 6.02 5.80 19.62
N LEU A 270 4.74 5.64 19.52
CA LEU A 270 4.10 4.55 18.79
C LEU A 270 2.75 4.99 18.25
N PHE A 271 2.33 4.37 17.17
CA PHE A 271 0.93 4.38 16.79
C PHE A 271 0.42 2.96 16.48
N ALA A 272 -0.86 2.75 16.74
CA ALA A 272 -1.60 1.57 16.35
C ALA A 272 -2.82 1.98 15.53
N ARG A 273 -3.05 1.30 14.40
CA ARG A 273 -4.12 1.64 13.45
C ARG A 273 -4.86 0.39 13.00
N LEU A 274 -6.18 0.49 12.92
CA LEU A 274 -7.07 -0.52 12.35
C LEU A 274 -7.76 0.06 11.13
N ASN A 275 -7.55 -0.56 9.96
CA ASN A 275 -8.22 -0.21 8.71
C ASN A 275 -9.30 -1.25 8.39
N LYS A 276 -10.45 -0.79 7.91
CA LYS A 276 -11.50 -1.63 7.33
C LYS A 276 -11.93 -1.07 5.99
N ARG A 277 -11.84 -1.89 4.94
CA ARG A 277 -12.43 -1.61 3.63
C ARG A 277 -13.84 -2.18 3.56
N PHE A 278 -14.74 -1.46 2.86
CA PHE A 278 -16.13 -1.87 2.71
C PHE A 278 -16.30 -2.83 1.53
N ALA A 279 -17.19 -3.79 1.69
CA ALA A 279 -17.48 -4.78 0.66
C ALA A 279 -17.98 -4.11 -0.64
N LYS A 280 -17.49 -4.60 -1.78
CA LYS A 280 -17.86 -4.13 -3.12
C LYS A 280 -17.91 -5.28 -4.11
N THR A 281 -18.81 -5.21 -5.07
CA THR A 281 -18.81 -6.08 -6.24
C THR A 281 -17.95 -5.46 -7.33
N LYS A 282 -17.01 -6.24 -7.85
CA LYS A 282 -16.12 -5.82 -8.95
C LYS A 282 -15.80 -6.98 -9.88
N MET A 283 -15.41 -6.66 -11.10
CA MET A 283 -14.93 -7.65 -12.06
C MET A 283 -13.52 -8.08 -11.68
N VAL A 284 -13.34 -9.39 -11.49
CA VAL A 284 -12.07 -10.03 -11.11
C VAL A 284 -11.90 -11.35 -11.84
N ARG A 285 -10.70 -11.89 -11.79
CA ARG A 285 -10.46 -13.31 -12.11
C ARG A 285 -10.65 -14.17 -10.88
N MET A 286 -11.19 -15.35 -11.10
CA MET A 286 -11.50 -16.32 -10.06
C MET A 286 -10.93 -17.68 -10.46
N PRO A 287 -10.28 -18.38 -9.55
CA PRO A 287 -9.81 -19.74 -9.80
C PRO A 287 -11.00 -20.72 -9.93
N VAL A 288 -10.88 -21.67 -10.82
CA VAL A 288 -11.83 -22.78 -10.99
C VAL A 288 -11.39 -23.97 -10.15
N THR A 289 -10.09 -24.24 -10.09
CA THR A 289 -9.49 -25.29 -9.26
C THR A 289 -8.52 -24.70 -8.23
N GLN A 290 -7.23 -24.90 -8.42
CA GLN A 290 -6.16 -24.45 -7.52
C GLN A 290 -5.18 -23.47 -8.19
N GLU A 291 -5.49 -22.98 -9.37
CA GLU A 291 -4.69 -21.95 -10.04
C GLU A 291 -4.72 -20.63 -9.24
N PRO A 292 -3.64 -19.85 -9.28
CA PRO A 292 -3.58 -18.55 -8.60
C PRO A 292 -4.68 -17.61 -9.10
N SER A 293 -5.31 -16.87 -8.21
CA SER A 293 -6.44 -15.99 -8.56
C SER A 293 -6.12 -14.94 -9.64
N ILE A 294 -4.86 -14.50 -9.74
CA ILE A 294 -4.43 -13.55 -10.79
C ILE A 294 -4.42 -14.16 -12.19
N PHE A 295 -4.27 -15.49 -12.27
CA PHE A 295 -4.34 -16.29 -13.49
C PHE A 295 -5.66 -17.07 -13.60
N GLY A 296 -6.62 -16.80 -12.70
CA GLY A 296 -7.89 -17.52 -12.65
C GLY A 296 -8.59 -17.53 -13.98
N VAL A 297 -9.07 -18.72 -14.38
CA VAL A 297 -9.71 -18.97 -15.68
C VAL A 297 -11.04 -18.26 -15.80
N ALA A 298 -11.85 -18.28 -14.73
CA ALA A 298 -13.14 -17.62 -14.73
C ALA A 298 -12.97 -16.10 -14.53
N GLN A 299 -13.61 -15.30 -15.38
CA GLN A 299 -13.68 -13.84 -15.24
C GLN A 299 -15.12 -13.42 -15.02
N GLY A 300 -15.35 -12.56 -14.04
CA GLY A 300 -16.71 -12.03 -13.76
C GLY A 300 -16.77 -11.25 -12.47
N ASN A 301 -18.00 -10.92 -12.11
CA ASN A 301 -18.28 -10.16 -10.89
C ASN A 301 -18.17 -11.07 -9.66
N ALA A 302 -17.38 -10.64 -8.69
CA ALA A 302 -17.37 -11.20 -7.35
C ALA A 302 -17.60 -10.09 -6.33
N ARG A 303 -18.36 -10.38 -5.29
CA ARG A 303 -18.46 -9.51 -4.13
C ARG A 303 -17.34 -9.85 -3.17
N ILE A 304 -16.47 -8.89 -2.94
CA ILE A 304 -15.31 -9.03 -2.06
C ILE A 304 -15.52 -8.15 -0.83
N ASN A 305 -15.34 -8.75 0.35
CA ASN A 305 -15.31 -8.06 1.62
C ASN A 305 -13.89 -8.16 2.19
N PRO A 306 -13.04 -7.12 2.01
CA PRO A 306 -11.67 -7.16 2.47
C PRO A 306 -11.55 -7.37 3.98
N GLY A 307 -10.56 -8.12 4.41
CA GLY A 307 -10.22 -8.33 5.81
C GLY A 307 -9.88 -7.01 6.52
N VAL A 308 -9.74 -7.06 7.83
CA VAL A 308 -9.23 -5.94 8.62
C VAL A 308 -7.72 -5.90 8.49
N THR A 309 -7.14 -4.71 8.38
CA THR A 309 -5.68 -4.50 8.41
C THR A 309 -5.30 -3.83 9.71
N PHE A 310 -4.43 -4.47 10.47
CA PHE A 310 -3.81 -3.94 11.68
C PHE A 310 -2.41 -3.41 11.35
N ILE A 311 -2.07 -2.23 11.87
CA ILE A 311 -0.75 -1.61 11.72
C ILE A 311 -0.27 -1.20 13.11
N PHE A 312 0.98 -1.48 13.41
CA PHE A 312 1.64 -1.09 14.64
C PHE A 312 3.03 -0.53 14.30
N SER A 313 3.34 0.66 14.79
CA SER A 313 4.59 1.33 14.46
C SER A 313 5.18 2.08 15.65
N PRO A 314 6.07 1.47 16.43
CA PRO A 314 6.93 2.16 17.37
C PRO A 314 8.05 2.91 16.64
N TYR A 315 8.51 4.01 17.24
CA TYR A 315 9.63 4.77 16.74
C TYR A 315 10.43 5.45 17.85
N ALA A 316 11.66 5.80 17.52
CA ALA A 316 12.51 6.67 18.32
C ALA A 316 13.14 7.75 17.43
N SER A 317 13.26 8.97 17.93
CA SER A 317 13.90 10.07 17.22
C SER A 317 14.82 10.86 18.14
N ILE A 318 15.92 11.33 17.57
CA ILE A 318 16.84 12.26 18.18
C ILE A 318 16.89 13.50 17.30
N GLU A 319 16.58 14.66 17.88
CA GLU A 319 16.54 15.95 17.19
C GLU A 319 17.70 16.81 17.67
N GLY A 320 18.11 17.80 16.90
CA GLY A 320 19.08 18.79 17.35
C GLY A 320 20.55 18.30 17.52
N LEU A 321 20.95 17.18 16.89
CA LEU A 321 22.30 16.63 16.99
C LEU A 321 23.40 17.62 16.59
N ARG A 322 23.16 18.45 15.57
CA ARG A 322 24.03 19.56 15.14
C ARG A 322 23.15 20.63 14.48
N GLY A 323 22.73 21.62 15.24
CA GLY A 323 22.08 22.81 14.68
C GLY A 323 20.87 22.52 13.76
N GLY A 324 20.04 21.53 14.10
CA GLY A 324 18.84 21.16 13.32
C GLY A 324 18.88 19.77 12.67
N LEU A 325 20.03 19.07 12.68
CA LEU A 325 20.09 17.69 12.22
C LEU A 325 19.36 16.77 13.21
N GLY A 326 18.48 15.88 12.69
CA GLY A 326 17.83 14.85 13.47
C GLY A 326 17.84 13.50 12.75
N LEU A 327 17.71 12.44 13.54
CA LEU A 327 17.62 11.06 13.09
C LEU A 327 16.38 10.42 13.71
N ARG A 328 15.71 9.57 12.94
CA ARG A 328 14.56 8.80 13.43
C ARG A 328 14.64 7.38 12.88
N VAL A 329 14.29 6.42 13.72
CA VAL A 329 14.13 5.01 13.36
C VAL A 329 12.72 4.60 13.69
N ASP A 330 12.03 4.00 12.72
CA ASP A 330 10.69 3.45 12.88
C ASP A 330 10.74 1.96 12.55
N TYR A 331 9.94 1.18 13.27
CA TYR A 331 9.62 -0.18 12.89
C TYR A 331 8.11 -0.25 12.63
N THR A 332 7.69 -0.73 11.45
CA THR A 332 6.27 -0.80 11.10
C THR A 332 5.88 -2.23 10.76
N LEU A 333 4.94 -2.75 11.51
CA LEU A 333 4.32 -4.04 11.32
C LEU A 333 2.91 -3.82 10.75
N THR A 334 2.61 -4.52 9.65
CA THR A 334 1.28 -4.51 9.03
C THR A 334 0.78 -5.94 8.87
N LYS A 335 -0.43 -6.24 9.35
CA LYS A 335 -1.08 -7.54 9.17
C LYS A 335 -2.46 -7.35 8.58
N HIS A 336 -2.68 -7.95 7.44
CA HIS A 336 -3.99 -8.00 6.78
C HIS A 336 -4.63 -9.36 6.98
N MET A 337 -5.87 -9.35 7.47
CA MET A 337 -6.64 -10.56 7.71
C MET A 337 -7.27 -11.07 6.40
N ARG A 338 -7.73 -12.31 6.42
CA ARG A 338 -8.35 -12.98 5.27
C ARG A 338 -9.58 -12.21 4.75
N ASP A 339 -9.67 -12.06 3.42
CA ASP A 339 -10.84 -11.55 2.75
C ASP A 339 -11.94 -12.62 2.69
N SER A 340 -13.17 -12.19 2.51
CA SER A 340 -14.29 -13.06 2.19
C SER A 340 -14.83 -12.75 0.79
N TRP A 341 -14.99 -13.79 -0.02
CA TRP A 341 -15.41 -13.69 -1.41
C TRP A 341 -16.74 -14.41 -1.64
N SER A 342 -17.61 -13.84 -2.45
CA SER A 342 -18.82 -14.51 -2.92
C SER A 342 -19.01 -14.30 -4.41
N ASP A 343 -19.43 -15.35 -5.11
CA ASP A 343 -19.75 -15.28 -6.54
C ASP A 343 -20.97 -14.40 -6.79
N ALA A 344 -20.84 -13.42 -7.64
CA ALA A 344 -21.91 -12.50 -8.03
C ALA A 344 -22.20 -12.58 -9.54
N ARG A 345 -21.78 -13.66 -10.20
CA ARG A 345 -22.10 -13.95 -11.61
C ARG A 345 -23.52 -14.50 -11.73
N PRO A 346 -24.13 -14.46 -12.92
CA PRO A 346 -25.41 -15.10 -13.18
C PRO A 346 -25.36 -16.62 -12.91
N THR A 347 -26.49 -17.20 -12.57
CA THR A 347 -26.64 -18.66 -12.42
C THR A 347 -26.34 -19.38 -13.73
N GLY A 348 -25.67 -20.54 -13.66
CA GLY A 348 -25.27 -21.33 -14.83
C GLY A 348 -23.83 -21.10 -15.30
N CYS A 349 -23.09 -20.22 -14.65
CA CYS A 349 -21.64 -20.09 -14.89
C CYS A 349 -20.85 -21.29 -14.32
N VAL A 350 -19.66 -21.52 -14.87
CA VAL A 350 -18.71 -22.53 -14.35
C VAL A 350 -18.45 -22.29 -12.86
N PRO A 351 -18.50 -23.34 -12.01
CA PRO A 351 -18.21 -23.19 -10.58
C PRO A 351 -16.79 -22.68 -10.35
N VAL A 352 -16.60 -21.86 -9.33
CA VAL A 352 -15.30 -21.26 -8.97
C VAL A 352 -14.88 -21.64 -7.57
N ASN A 353 -13.58 -21.78 -7.37
CA ASN A 353 -12.97 -22.07 -6.07
C ASN A 353 -12.58 -20.77 -5.33
N LEU A 354 -13.57 -20.09 -4.77
CA LEU A 354 -13.32 -18.84 -4.04
C LEU A 354 -12.51 -19.07 -2.76
N CYS A 355 -12.55 -20.27 -2.17
CA CYS A 355 -11.74 -20.61 -0.99
C CYS A 355 -10.23 -20.49 -1.29
N GLN A 356 -9.80 -20.76 -2.52
CA GLN A 356 -8.42 -20.58 -2.95
C GLN A 356 -8.05 -19.08 -2.96
N ALA A 357 -8.89 -18.23 -3.55
CA ALA A 357 -8.67 -16.78 -3.57
C ALA A 357 -8.61 -16.19 -2.15
N GLU A 358 -9.52 -16.61 -1.27
CA GLU A 358 -9.55 -16.21 0.13
C GLU A 358 -8.30 -16.68 0.89
N ALA A 359 -7.86 -17.93 0.67
CA ALA A 359 -6.69 -18.49 1.37
C ALA A 359 -5.40 -17.72 1.11
N PHE A 360 -5.26 -17.10 -0.06
CA PHE A 360 -4.09 -16.29 -0.43
C PHE A 360 -4.32 -14.78 -0.28
N SER A 361 -5.44 -14.34 0.32
CA SER A 361 -5.73 -12.93 0.51
C SER A 361 -5.03 -12.33 1.74
N HIS A 362 -4.80 -13.11 2.80
CA HIS A 362 -4.11 -12.61 4.00
C HIS A 362 -2.62 -12.42 3.73
N TRP A 363 -2.05 -11.42 4.36
CA TRP A 363 -0.63 -11.09 4.21
C TRP A 363 -0.12 -10.29 5.43
N GLY A 364 1.18 -10.26 5.57
CA GLY A 364 1.86 -9.45 6.57
C GLY A 364 3.12 -8.83 6.00
N SER A 365 3.53 -7.69 6.54
CA SER A 365 4.78 -7.02 6.16
C SER A 365 5.40 -6.29 7.33
N ASP A 366 6.71 -6.38 7.44
CA ASP A 366 7.52 -5.70 8.42
C ASP A 366 8.51 -4.77 7.72
N TYR A 367 8.64 -3.54 8.22
CA TYR A 367 9.55 -2.54 7.68
C TYR A 367 10.36 -1.88 8.80
N ALA A 368 11.67 -1.79 8.57
CA ALA A 368 12.55 -0.89 9.30
C ALA A 368 12.76 0.38 8.46
N SER A 369 12.48 1.55 9.04
CA SER A 369 12.59 2.84 8.35
C SER A 369 13.61 3.72 9.05
N PHE A 370 14.53 4.27 8.28
CA PHE A 370 15.56 5.20 8.74
C PHE A 370 15.29 6.57 8.12
N THR A 371 15.21 7.61 8.96
CA THR A 371 15.08 8.99 8.48
C THR A 371 16.16 9.86 9.04
N ALA A 372 16.82 10.55 8.16
CA ALA A 372 17.60 11.73 8.48
C ALA A 372 16.80 12.98 8.08
N PHE A 373 16.76 13.97 8.94
CA PHE A 373 16.09 15.23 8.63
C PHE A 373 16.90 16.43 9.13
N TYR A 374 16.67 17.57 8.50
CA TYR A 374 17.31 18.81 8.86
C TYR A 374 16.26 19.91 8.99
N ASP A 375 16.12 20.40 10.22
CA ASP A 375 15.17 21.46 10.58
C ASP A 375 15.88 22.81 10.57
N PHE A 376 15.56 23.64 9.59
CA PHE A 376 16.13 24.97 9.44
C PHE A 376 15.61 25.95 10.49
N GLY A 377 14.51 25.67 11.14
CA GLY A 377 13.91 26.48 12.18
C GLY A 377 14.70 26.50 13.49
N LYS A 378 15.37 25.39 13.81
CA LYS A 378 16.19 25.25 15.03
C LYS A 378 17.48 26.10 15.00
N MET A 379 17.87 26.68 13.86
CA MET A 379 19.13 27.41 13.70
C MET A 379 19.07 28.90 13.98
N LYS A 380 17.90 29.53 14.00
CA LYS A 380 17.77 31.02 14.10
C LYS A 380 16.43 31.43 14.69
N GLU A 381 16.38 32.69 15.10
CA GLU A 381 15.19 33.38 15.61
C GLU A 381 13.92 33.05 14.81
N LEU A 382 12.79 32.91 15.51
CA LEU A 382 11.46 32.59 15.01
C LEU A 382 11.17 33.24 13.65
N ARG A 383 11.14 32.41 12.62
CA ARG A 383 10.71 32.80 11.28
C ARG A 383 9.24 32.41 11.10
N SER A 384 8.53 33.17 10.29
CA SER A 384 7.14 32.83 9.91
C SER A 384 7.02 31.55 9.08
N PHE A 385 8.15 30.99 8.63
CA PHE A 385 8.23 29.86 7.72
C PHE A 385 9.48 29.04 8.02
N GLU A 386 9.30 27.78 8.40
CA GLU A 386 10.40 26.86 8.72
C GLU A 386 10.36 25.63 7.84
N PRO A 387 11.30 25.50 6.89
CA PRO A 387 11.47 24.31 6.10
C PRO A 387 12.19 23.22 6.90
N LEU A 388 11.71 21.97 6.75
CA LEU A 388 12.38 20.76 7.21
C LEU A 388 12.63 19.90 5.97
N LEU A 389 13.90 19.57 5.71
CA LEU A 389 14.27 18.60 4.70
C LEU A 389 14.36 17.22 5.35
N PHE A 390 13.92 16.18 4.65
CA PHE A 390 14.06 14.81 5.15
C PHE A 390 14.40 13.83 4.02
N PHE A 391 15.20 12.85 4.39
CA PHE A 391 15.48 11.65 3.61
C PHE A 391 15.00 10.44 4.41
N THR A 392 14.30 9.52 3.76
CA THR A 392 13.84 8.28 4.38
C THR A 392 14.22 7.09 3.52
N TRP A 393 14.68 6.03 4.18
CA TRP A 393 14.89 4.73 3.58
C TRP A 393 14.08 3.69 4.35
N ASP A 394 13.15 3.03 3.64
CA ASP A 394 12.34 1.95 4.18
C ASP A 394 12.84 0.63 3.63
N ILE A 395 13.20 -0.28 4.54
CA ILE A 395 13.79 -1.59 4.27
C ILE A 395 12.79 -2.65 4.69
N PRO A 396 12.34 -3.54 3.77
CA PRO A 396 11.52 -4.67 4.13
C PRO A 396 12.36 -5.68 4.93
N VAL A 397 11.85 -6.11 6.06
CA VAL A 397 12.46 -7.10 6.93
C VAL A 397 11.49 -8.25 7.19
N SER A 398 12.00 -9.40 7.68
CA SER A 398 11.18 -10.52 8.09
C SER A 398 11.46 -10.81 9.55
N LEU A 399 10.66 -10.25 10.46
CA LEU A 399 10.86 -10.41 11.90
C LEU A 399 9.66 -11.03 12.62
N PHE A 400 8.42 -10.57 12.38
CA PHE A 400 7.26 -11.00 13.17
C PHE A 400 6.08 -11.50 12.34
N VAL A 401 5.63 -10.74 11.35
CA VAL A 401 4.37 -11.02 10.64
C VAL A 401 4.52 -11.15 9.14
N THR A 402 5.73 -11.01 8.63
CA THR A 402 6.00 -10.99 7.19
C THR A 402 5.62 -12.30 6.52
N GLU A 403 4.64 -12.24 5.66
CA GLU A 403 4.20 -13.34 4.80
C GLU A 403 3.43 -12.80 3.58
N ARG A 404 3.60 -13.40 2.42
CA ARG A 404 2.86 -13.10 1.18
C ARG A 404 2.79 -11.61 0.84
N SER A 405 3.87 -10.89 1.09
CA SER A 405 4.03 -9.48 0.77
C SER A 405 5.28 -9.24 -0.06
N VAL A 406 5.24 -8.22 -0.90
CA VAL A 406 6.34 -7.89 -1.78
C VAL A 406 7.48 -7.22 -1.00
N LYS A 407 8.71 -7.66 -1.26
CA LYS A 407 9.94 -7.15 -0.63
C LYS A 407 10.35 -5.82 -1.29
N THR A 408 9.59 -4.76 -1.03
CA THR A 408 9.75 -3.46 -1.68
C THR A 408 10.65 -2.55 -0.87
N ASN A 409 11.83 -2.22 -1.40
CA ASN A 409 12.68 -1.17 -0.88
C ASN A 409 12.18 0.19 -1.36
N ARG A 410 12.14 1.20 -0.47
CA ARG A 410 11.73 2.55 -0.80
C ARG A 410 12.72 3.59 -0.28
N ILE A 411 13.04 4.53 -1.14
CA ILE A 411 13.72 5.77 -0.76
C ILE A 411 12.77 6.95 -0.98
N MET A 412 12.83 7.93 -0.10
CA MET A 412 12.00 9.13 -0.16
C MET A 412 12.84 10.35 0.23
N LEU A 413 12.73 11.42 -0.56
CA LEU A 413 13.31 12.73 -0.27
C LEU A 413 12.19 13.76 -0.29
N GLY A 414 12.09 14.59 0.73
CA GLY A 414 10.99 15.55 0.80
C GLY A 414 11.31 16.77 1.63
N VAL A 415 10.36 17.68 1.59
CA VAL A 415 10.35 18.92 2.33
C VAL A 415 9.02 19.09 3.06
N GLU A 416 9.09 19.62 4.25
CA GLU A 416 7.93 19.98 5.07
C GLU A 416 8.04 21.45 5.45
N PHE A 417 6.91 22.13 5.44
CA PHE A 417 6.80 23.53 5.79
C PHE A 417 5.76 23.69 6.89
N SER A 418 6.16 24.37 7.97
CA SER A 418 5.28 24.72 9.08
C SER A 418 5.06 26.24 9.08
N PHE A 419 3.82 26.71 9.22
CA PHE A 419 3.47 28.15 9.22
C PHE A 419 2.20 28.44 10.00
#